data_7f6d3e65e65f7ce118e514a2c95e3b71
#
_entry.id   7f6d3e65e65f7ce118e514a2c95e3b71
#
_cell.length_a   1.000
_cell.length_b   1.000
_cell.length_c   1.000
_cell.angle_alpha   90.00
_cell.angle_beta   90.00
_cell.angle_gamma   90.00
#
_symmetry.space_group_name_H-M   'P 1'
#
loop_
_entity.id
_entity.type
_entity.pdbx_description
1 polymer ?
#
loop_
_entity_poly.entity_id
_entity_poly.type
_entity_poly.pdbx_seq_one_letter_code
_entity_poly.pdbx_strand_id
1 'polypeptide(L)'
;MRDQVRRRRMPQEFGGLPIMVSTAGGLRYFFKPISQIDPDLLSVARMLIRKGDTVWDIGANIGLFTVAAAGLAGSKGCVVAFEPDTSLVALLRSTASLQPSEAAELLIIPAGMAGVMGFRSFAIASRARASNALAEYGNSQTGGVRELQTIVCLSFDDCLKLLPSPDVVKIDVEGAEAELLGGSSRLLKEARPALAIEVSPRNSVEIGRILVGSGYRLFDGAKPLLPNSDIESPAWNTIAIPAEKAGRFIQS
;
A
#
# COMPACT_ATOMS: atom_id res chain seq x y z
N MET A 1 -2.68 24.38 15.05
CA MET A 1 -2.71 24.88 13.65
C MET A 1 -3.91 24.23 12.97
N ARG A 2 -4.77 24.98 12.26
CA ARG A 2 -5.85 24.35 11.46
C ARG A 2 -5.22 23.49 10.38
N ASP A 3 -5.78 22.29 10.15
CA ASP A 3 -5.33 21.43 9.07
C ASP A 3 -5.58 22.14 7.73
N GLN A 4 -4.51 22.30 6.95
CA GLN A 4 -4.57 22.96 5.65
C GLN A 4 -4.56 21.87 4.58
N VAL A 5 -5.50 21.96 3.65
CA VAL A 5 -5.62 21.04 2.52
C VAL A 5 -5.31 21.79 1.23
N ARG A 6 -4.56 21.18 0.33
CA ARG A 6 -4.30 21.71 -1.01
C ARG A 6 -4.26 20.62 -2.06
N ARG A 7 -4.62 20.97 -3.28
CA ARG A 7 -4.45 20.11 -4.45
C ARG A 7 -3.03 20.22 -4.97
N ARG A 8 -2.43 19.08 -5.25
CA ARG A 8 -1.15 18.94 -5.94
C ARG A 8 -1.30 18.05 -7.16
N ARG A 9 -0.21 17.82 -7.90
CA ARG A 9 -0.19 16.93 -9.05
C ARG A 9 0.92 15.88 -8.89
N MET A 10 0.60 14.67 -9.28
CA MET A 10 1.58 13.61 -9.48
C MET A 10 2.57 13.97 -10.60
N PRO A 11 3.76 13.37 -10.63
CA PRO A 11 4.65 13.45 -11.79
C PRO A 11 3.95 12.99 -13.07
N GLN A 12 4.44 13.51 -14.22
CA GLN A 12 3.81 13.24 -15.52
C GLN A 12 3.82 11.75 -15.89
N GLU A 13 4.83 11.01 -15.45
CA GLU A 13 4.93 9.56 -15.63
C GLU A 13 3.79 8.76 -14.97
N PHE A 14 3.09 9.37 -14.00
CA PHE A 14 1.85 8.86 -13.37
C PHE A 14 0.61 9.61 -13.86
N GLY A 15 0.64 10.13 -15.09
CA GLY A 15 -0.47 10.84 -15.73
C GLY A 15 -0.70 12.27 -15.24
N GLY A 16 0.19 12.85 -14.40
CA GLY A 16 -0.01 14.19 -13.85
C GLY A 16 -1.30 14.34 -13.02
N LEU A 17 -1.82 13.25 -12.47
CA LEU A 17 -3.10 13.17 -11.79
C LEU A 17 -3.15 14.07 -10.54
N PRO A 18 -4.33 14.65 -10.23
CA PRO A 18 -4.50 15.43 -9.02
C PRO A 18 -4.47 14.55 -7.76
N ILE A 19 -3.84 15.06 -6.71
CA ILE A 19 -3.81 14.48 -5.37
C ILE A 19 -4.08 15.58 -4.34
N MET A 20 -4.98 15.31 -3.40
CA MET A 20 -5.21 16.18 -2.25
C MET A 20 -4.23 15.82 -1.14
N VAL A 21 -3.58 16.81 -0.57
CA VAL A 21 -2.63 16.65 0.53
C VAL A 21 -3.01 17.57 1.69
N SER A 22 -2.69 17.14 2.91
CA SER A 22 -2.94 17.96 4.10
C SER A 22 -1.70 18.08 4.99
N THR A 23 -1.66 19.12 5.80
CA THR A 23 -0.61 19.29 6.80
C THR A 23 -0.66 18.22 7.90
N ALA A 24 -1.84 17.67 8.19
CA ALA A 24 -2.01 16.57 9.12
C ALA A 24 -1.52 15.23 8.53
N GLY A 25 -1.62 15.02 7.22
CA GLY A 25 -1.06 13.86 6.51
C GLY A 25 0.46 13.84 6.48
N GLY A 26 1.08 15.01 6.75
CA GLY A 26 2.53 15.18 6.83
C GLY A 26 3.05 16.38 6.06
N LEU A 27 3.87 17.21 6.71
CA LEU A 27 4.41 18.45 6.13
C LEU A 27 5.21 18.22 4.84
N ARG A 28 5.88 17.08 4.72
CA ARG A 28 6.62 16.70 3.49
C ARG A 28 5.72 16.71 2.26
N TYR A 29 4.50 16.20 2.37
CA TYR A 29 3.51 16.18 1.27
C TYR A 29 3.05 17.57 0.87
N PHE A 30 3.07 18.49 1.82
CA PHE A 30 2.62 19.85 1.60
C PHE A 30 3.68 20.73 0.90
N PHE A 31 4.96 20.55 1.23
CA PHE A 31 6.04 21.45 0.80
C PHE A 31 6.99 20.85 -0.24
N LYS A 32 7.38 19.56 -0.13
CA LYS A 32 8.33 18.94 -1.07
C LYS A 32 7.67 18.62 -2.42
N PRO A 33 8.41 18.59 -3.54
CA PRO A 33 7.93 18.01 -4.79
C PRO A 33 7.41 16.59 -4.56
N ILE A 34 6.27 16.22 -5.17
CA ILE A 34 5.66 14.89 -5.00
C ILE A 34 6.64 13.78 -5.38
N SER A 35 7.42 13.96 -6.45
CA SER A 35 8.45 13.00 -6.90
C SER A 35 9.57 12.72 -5.89
N GLN A 36 9.74 13.59 -4.88
CA GLN A 36 10.81 13.50 -3.87
C GLN A 36 10.30 13.04 -2.50
N ILE A 37 9.01 12.73 -2.38
CA ILE A 37 8.41 12.34 -1.10
C ILE A 37 8.79 10.93 -0.74
N ASP A 38 8.58 10.02 -1.68
CA ASP A 38 8.88 8.61 -1.58
C ASP A 38 9.22 8.05 -2.98
N PRO A 39 10.45 8.28 -3.46
CA PRO A 39 10.86 7.86 -4.80
C PRO A 39 10.90 6.33 -4.93
N ASP A 40 11.20 5.60 -3.86
CA ASP A 40 11.27 4.14 -3.87
C ASP A 40 9.87 3.55 -4.06
N LEU A 41 8.87 4.05 -3.33
CA LEU A 41 7.47 3.63 -3.48
C LEU A 41 6.94 3.90 -4.91
N LEU A 42 7.28 5.06 -5.46
CA LEU A 42 6.91 5.41 -6.84
C LEU A 42 7.64 4.53 -7.87
N SER A 43 8.89 4.15 -7.60
CA SER A 43 9.64 3.20 -8.43
C SER A 43 9.01 1.80 -8.40
N VAL A 44 8.63 1.31 -7.22
CA VAL A 44 7.91 0.04 -7.04
C VAL A 44 6.60 0.03 -7.83
N ALA A 45 5.82 1.12 -7.78
CA ALA A 45 4.60 1.22 -8.58
C ALA A 45 4.89 1.02 -10.09
N ARG A 46 5.94 1.68 -10.63
CA ARG A 46 6.34 1.51 -12.05
C ARG A 46 6.82 0.09 -12.38
N MET A 47 7.52 -0.54 -11.46
CA MET A 47 8.01 -1.90 -11.67
C MET A 47 6.88 -2.92 -11.75
N LEU A 48 5.81 -2.75 -10.95
CA LEU A 48 4.78 -3.77 -10.80
C LEU A 48 3.51 -3.52 -11.60
N ILE A 49 3.07 -2.27 -11.75
CA ILE A 49 1.74 -1.98 -12.28
C ILE A 49 1.74 -1.86 -13.79
N ARG A 50 0.76 -2.48 -14.44
CA ARG A 50 0.52 -2.44 -15.88
C ARG A 50 -0.88 -1.93 -16.19
N LYS A 51 -1.12 -1.49 -17.42
CA LYS A 51 -2.44 -1.04 -17.87
C LYS A 51 -3.49 -2.13 -17.70
N GLY A 52 -4.61 -1.78 -17.10
CA GLY A 52 -5.74 -2.67 -16.84
C GLY A 52 -5.63 -3.46 -15.53
N ASP A 53 -4.55 -3.31 -14.76
CA ASP A 53 -4.39 -4.02 -13.50
C ASP A 53 -5.40 -3.58 -12.44
N THR A 54 -5.80 -4.54 -11.62
CA THR A 54 -6.43 -4.30 -10.32
C THR A 54 -5.35 -4.24 -9.25
N VAL A 55 -5.32 -3.12 -8.52
CA VAL A 55 -4.32 -2.86 -7.48
C VAL A 55 -5.00 -2.68 -6.13
N TRP A 56 -4.52 -3.38 -5.10
CA TRP A 56 -4.94 -3.12 -3.73
C TRP A 56 -3.82 -2.38 -2.99
N ASP A 57 -4.16 -1.23 -2.41
CA ASP A 57 -3.25 -0.38 -1.62
C ASP A 57 -3.65 -0.46 -0.14
N ILE A 58 -2.92 -1.25 0.63
CA ILE A 58 -3.18 -1.48 2.05
C ILE A 58 -2.34 -0.50 2.87
N GLY A 59 -3.03 0.30 3.69
CA GLY A 59 -2.43 1.46 4.37
C GLY A 59 -2.20 2.60 3.37
N ALA A 60 -3.29 3.02 2.71
CA ALA A 60 -3.19 3.98 1.60
C ALA A 60 -2.73 5.38 2.04
N ASN A 61 -2.90 5.72 3.32
CA ASN A 61 -2.50 7.03 3.87
C ASN A 61 -3.14 8.17 3.07
N ILE A 62 -2.37 9.14 2.58
CA ILE A 62 -2.88 10.23 1.73
C ILE A 62 -3.13 9.82 0.27
N GLY A 63 -2.73 8.61 -0.13
CA GLY A 63 -2.97 8.08 -1.47
C GLY A 63 -1.83 8.30 -2.46
N LEU A 64 -0.58 8.44 -2.02
CA LEU A 64 0.56 8.60 -2.95
C LEU A 64 0.67 7.39 -3.89
N PHE A 65 0.68 6.16 -3.35
CA PHE A 65 0.70 4.94 -4.14
C PHE A 65 -0.62 4.74 -4.89
N THR A 66 -1.76 4.99 -4.23
CA THR A 66 -3.11 4.91 -4.83
C THR A 66 -3.20 5.69 -6.15
N VAL A 67 -2.77 6.97 -6.14
CA VAL A 67 -2.85 7.84 -7.34
C VAL A 67 -1.80 7.47 -8.38
N ALA A 68 -0.60 7.05 -7.95
CA ALA A 68 0.40 6.52 -8.87
C ALA A 68 -0.13 5.27 -9.60
N ALA A 69 -0.73 4.35 -8.85
CA ALA A 69 -1.35 3.15 -9.39
C ALA A 69 -2.48 3.47 -10.36
N ALA A 70 -3.34 4.44 -10.03
CA ALA A 70 -4.44 4.86 -10.92
C ALA A 70 -3.95 5.40 -12.26
N GLY A 71 -2.85 6.17 -12.24
CA GLY A 71 -2.25 6.68 -13.47
C GLY A 71 -1.61 5.59 -14.33
N LEU A 72 -0.96 4.62 -13.70
CA LEU A 72 -0.32 3.50 -14.41
C LEU A 72 -1.33 2.49 -14.96
N ALA A 73 -2.32 2.10 -14.13
CA ALA A 73 -3.35 1.14 -14.52
C ALA A 73 -4.32 1.70 -15.57
N GLY A 74 -4.57 3.02 -15.56
CA GLY A 74 -5.41 3.70 -16.56
C GLY A 74 -6.87 3.27 -16.51
N SER A 75 -7.68 3.77 -17.43
CA SER A 75 -9.16 3.68 -17.42
C SER A 75 -9.76 2.27 -17.41
N LYS A 76 -8.98 1.23 -17.69
CA LYS A 76 -9.42 -0.18 -17.61
C LYS A 76 -9.02 -0.85 -16.29
N GLY A 77 -8.20 -0.17 -15.47
CA GLY A 77 -7.78 -0.66 -14.17
C GLY A 77 -8.73 -0.27 -13.05
N CYS A 78 -8.46 -0.83 -11.87
CA CYS A 78 -9.15 -0.51 -10.63
C CYS A 78 -8.14 -0.43 -9.49
N VAL A 79 -8.28 0.56 -8.61
CA VAL A 79 -7.45 0.66 -7.40
C VAL A 79 -8.36 0.64 -6.18
N VAL A 80 -8.18 -0.35 -5.33
CA VAL A 80 -8.88 -0.46 -4.03
C VAL A 80 -7.93 -0.01 -2.93
N ALA A 81 -8.24 1.11 -2.30
CA ALA A 81 -7.42 1.71 -1.26
C ALA A 81 -8.06 1.50 0.12
N PHE A 82 -7.32 0.85 1.02
CA PHE A 82 -7.76 0.58 2.40
C PHE A 82 -7.04 1.53 3.34
N GLU A 83 -7.81 2.30 4.10
CA GLU A 83 -7.28 3.26 5.08
C GLU A 83 -8.24 3.39 6.28
N PRO A 84 -7.80 3.11 7.51
CA PRO A 84 -8.68 3.19 8.69
C PRO A 84 -8.83 4.61 9.24
N ASP A 85 -7.87 5.54 9.05
CA ASP A 85 -7.97 6.91 9.55
C ASP A 85 -9.03 7.69 8.75
N THR A 86 -10.16 8.00 9.39
CA THR A 86 -11.29 8.68 8.75
C THR A 86 -10.94 10.04 8.16
N SER A 87 -9.95 10.75 8.72
CA SER A 87 -9.47 12.02 8.18
C SER A 87 -8.71 11.80 6.86
N LEU A 88 -7.90 10.75 6.77
CA LEU A 88 -7.21 10.37 5.55
C LEU A 88 -8.18 9.79 4.51
N VAL A 89 -9.19 9.02 4.94
CA VAL A 89 -10.29 8.57 4.07
C VAL A 89 -11.02 9.74 3.42
N ALA A 90 -11.32 10.80 4.17
CA ALA A 90 -11.96 12.01 3.61
C ALA A 90 -11.07 12.67 2.54
N LEU A 91 -9.75 12.69 2.77
CA LEU A 91 -8.77 13.23 1.82
C LEU A 91 -8.68 12.35 0.56
N LEU A 92 -8.63 11.02 0.73
CA LEU A 92 -8.64 10.05 -0.37
C LEU A 92 -9.91 10.16 -1.22
N ARG A 93 -11.09 10.29 -0.61
CA ARG A 93 -12.36 10.51 -1.33
C ARG A 93 -12.35 11.84 -2.11
N SER A 94 -11.80 12.89 -1.52
CA SER A 94 -11.62 14.16 -2.22
C SER A 94 -10.64 14.03 -3.39
N THR A 95 -9.60 13.22 -3.26
CA THR A 95 -8.69 12.87 -4.35
C THR A 95 -9.41 12.07 -5.44
N ALA A 96 -10.17 11.06 -5.07
CA ALA A 96 -10.91 10.20 -6.01
C ALA A 96 -11.90 11.01 -6.86
N SER A 97 -12.62 11.97 -6.27
CA SER A 97 -13.58 12.82 -6.99
C SER A 97 -12.94 13.75 -8.04
N LEU A 98 -11.63 13.91 -8.01
CA LEU A 98 -10.89 14.76 -8.96
C LEU A 98 -10.28 13.97 -10.12
N GLN A 99 -10.35 12.63 -10.09
CA GLN A 99 -9.68 11.83 -11.11
C GLN A 99 -10.39 11.95 -12.45
N PRO A 100 -9.63 12.11 -13.55
CA PRO A 100 -10.19 12.08 -14.90
C PRO A 100 -10.55 10.65 -15.32
N SER A 101 -11.37 10.52 -16.36
CA SER A 101 -11.83 9.24 -16.90
C SER A 101 -10.72 8.33 -17.45
N GLU A 102 -9.56 8.90 -17.73
CA GLU A 102 -8.37 8.18 -18.20
C GLU A 102 -7.62 7.44 -17.08
N ALA A 103 -7.85 7.84 -15.81
CA ALA A 103 -7.30 7.15 -14.65
C ALA A 103 -8.13 5.90 -14.30
N ALA A 104 -7.52 4.97 -13.55
CA ALA A 104 -8.25 3.85 -12.99
C ALA A 104 -9.30 4.31 -11.97
N GLU A 105 -10.38 3.54 -11.85
CA GLU A 105 -11.38 3.73 -10.81
C GLU A 105 -10.74 3.59 -9.43
N LEU A 106 -11.11 4.48 -8.49
CA LEU A 106 -10.64 4.45 -7.11
C LEU A 106 -11.78 4.04 -6.18
N LEU A 107 -11.66 2.88 -5.56
CA LEU A 107 -12.55 2.39 -4.49
C LEU A 107 -11.88 2.64 -3.15
N ILE A 108 -12.46 3.52 -2.33
CA ILE A 108 -11.90 3.89 -1.02
C ILE A 108 -12.65 3.14 0.09
N ILE A 109 -11.97 2.22 0.75
CA ILE A 109 -12.51 1.36 1.81
C ILE A 109 -12.03 1.91 3.18
N PRO A 110 -12.93 2.42 4.03
CA PRO A 110 -12.59 2.97 5.34
C PRO A 110 -12.41 1.83 6.38
N ALA A 111 -11.37 1.03 6.23
CA ALA A 111 -11.07 -0.10 7.09
C ALA A 111 -9.56 -0.35 7.16
N GLY A 112 -9.10 -0.90 8.29
CA GLY A 112 -7.80 -1.52 8.39
C GLY A 112 -7.80 -2.93 7.79
N MET A 113 -6.60 -3.52 7.69
CA MET A 113 -6.44 -4.91 7.27
C MET A 113 -5.73 -5.71 8.37
N ALA A 114 -6.19 -6.93 8.60
CA ALA A 114 -5.64 -7.85 9.59
C ALA A 114 -5.77 -9.30 9.12
N GLY A 115 -5.15 -10.24 9.81
CA GLY A 115 -5.23 -11.66 9.46
C GLY A 115 -6.65 -12.24 9.55
N VAL A 116 -7.50 -11.66 10.40
CA VAL A 116 -8.93 -12.01 10.56
C VAL A 116 -9.77 -10.75 10.65
N MET A 117 -10.97 -10.80 10.09
CA MET A 117 -11.95 -9.72 10.19
C MET A 117 -12.39 -9.51 11.64
N GLY A 118 -12.52 -8.25 12.06
CA GLY A 118 -12.98 -7.90 13.41
C GLY A 118 -12.81 -6.43 13.74
N PHE A 119 -13.01 -6.10 15.02
CA PHE A 119 -12.71 -4.78 15.56
C PHE A 119 -11.34 -4.77 16.21
N ARG A 120 -10.56 -3.74 15.94
CA ARG A 120 -9.22 -3.54 16.51
C ARG A 120 -9.05 -2.14 17.06
N SER A 121 -8.16 -1.99 18.03
CA SER A 121 -7.72 -0.68 18.51
C SER A 121 -6.65 -0.11 17.59
N PHE A 122 -6.86 1.11 17.13
CA PHE A 122 -5.98 1.81 16.20
C PHE A 122 -5.42 3.08 16.85
N ALA A 123 -4.11 3.19 16.87
CA ALA A 123 -3.40 4.30 17.49
C ALA A 123 -3.12 5.40 16.45
N ILE A 124 -3.69 6.58 16.68
CA ILE A 124 -3.38 7.78 15.92
C ILE A 124 -2.12 8.42 16.51
N ALA A 125 -1.06 8.50 15.73
CA ALA A 125 0.22 9.04 16.13
C ALA A 125 0.17 10.56 16.39
N SER A 126 0.94 11.02 17.39
CA SER A 126 0.97 12.44 17.75
C SER A 126 1.72 13.32 16.75
N ARG A 127 2.75 12.79 16.08
CA ARG A 127 3.63 13.57 15.19
C ARG A 127 3.21 13.54 13.73
N ALA A 128 2.89 12.36 13.20
CA ALA A 128 2.51 12.22 11.79
C ALA A 128 1.54 11.05 11.64
N ARG A 129 0.44 11.27 10.90
CA ARG A 129 -0.54 10.21 10.60
C ARG A 129 0.04 9.07 9.76
N ALA A 130 1.18 9.27 9.12
CA ALA A 130 1.91 8.23 8.40
C ALA A 130 2.45 7.11 9.33
N SER A 131 2.49 7.34 10.63
CA SER A 131 2.91 6.35 11.64
C SER A 131 1.72 5.82 12.47
N ASN A 132 0.50 5.95 11.97
CA ASN A 132 -0.67 5.34 12.60
C ASN A 132 -0.60 3.82 12.45
N ALA A 133 -0.90 3.06 13.52
CA ALA A 133 -0.78 1.60 13.53
C ALA A 133 -1.88 0.97 14.38
N LEU A 134 -2.09 -0.34 14.22
CA LEU A 134 -2.82 -1.09 15.23
C LEU A 134 -2.09 -0.98 16.58
N ALA A 135 -2.83 -0.73 17.66
CA ALA A 135 -2.23 -0.38 18.96
C ALA A 135 -1.28 -1.45 19.50
N GLU A 136 -1.51 -2.71 19.16
CA GLU A 136 -0.69 -3.87 19.53
C GLU A 136 0.66 -3.94 18.79
N TYR A 137 0.81 -3.22 17.65
CA TYR A 137 2.03 -3.16 16.85
C TYR A 137 2.75 -1.81 16.93
N GLY A 138 2.21 -0.85 17.70
CA GLY A 138 2.73 0.51 17.82
C GLY A 138 4.26 0.58 17.92
N ASN A 139 4.87 1.50 17.17
CA ASN A 139 6.30 1.68 17.11
C ASN A 139 6.76 2.91 17.92
N SER A 140 8.06 2.97 18.24
CA SER A 140 8.70 4.06 18.98
C SER A 140 8.77 5.39 18.20
N GLN A 141 8.47 5.39 16.89
CA GLN A 141 8.59 6.57 16.02
C GLN A 141 7.35 7.47 16.04
N THR A 142 6.24 7.02 16.65
CA THR A 142 4.96 7.73 16.70
C THR A 142 5.02 9.10 17.42
N GLY A 143 6.07 9.32 18.24
CA GLY A 143 6.11 10.49 19.13
C GLY A 143 5.04 10.45 20.24
N GLY A 144 4.48 9.27 20.50
CA GLY A 144 3.37 9.00 21.39
C GLY A 144 2.04 8.82 20.64
N VAL A 145 1.06 8.28 21.36
CA VAL A 145 -0.31 8.08 20.86
C VAL A 145 -1.12 9.32 21.21
N ARG A 146 -1.74 9.94 20.22
CA ARG A 146 -2.65 11.07 20.41
C ARG A 146 -4.05 10.61 20.79
N GLU A 147 -4.50 9.52 20.17
CA GLU A 147 -5.86 9.02 20.27
C GLU A 147 -5.88 7.52 19.94
N LEU A 148 -6.73 6.78 20.64
CA LEU A 148 -7.07 5.40 20.32
C LEU A 148 -8.47 5.37 19.72
N GLN A 149 -8.62 4.74 18.56
CA GLN A 149 -9.90 4.57 17.88
C GLN A 149 -10.20 3.08 17.71
N THR A 150 -11.47 2.69 17.83
CA THR A 150 -11.91 1.37 17.39
C THR A 150 -12.21 1.42 15.91
N ILE A 151 -11.54 0.57 15.13
CA ILE A 151 -11.74 0.45 13.69
C ILE A 151 -12.24 -0.94 13.31
N VAL A 152 -12.88 -1.04 12.14
CA VAL A 152 -13.11 -2.32 11.48
C VAL A 152 -11.83 -2.71 10.75
N CYS A 153 -11.39 -3.96 10.93
CA CYS A 153 -10.39 -4.60 10.10
C CYS A 153 -11.02 -5.69 9.26
N LEU A 154 -10.61 -5.79 8.00
CA LEU A 154 -11.00 -6.83 7.05
C LEU A 154 -9.83 -7.80 6.86
N SER A 155 -10.11 -9.01 6.37
CA SER A 155 -9.07 -9.94 5.90
C SER A 155 -8.99 -9.93 4.37
N PHE A 156 -7.83 -10.27 3.82
CA PHE A 156 -7.70 -10.44 2.36
C PHE A 156 -8.67 -11.48 1.82
N ASP A 157 -8.79 -12.60 2.51
CA ASP A 157 -9.60 -13.73 2.07
C ASP A 157 -11.11 -13.41 2.07
N ASP A 158 -11.56 -12.48 2.94
CA ASP A 158 -12.94 -11.98 2.90
C ASP A 158 -13.13 -10.94 1.79
N CYS A 159 -12.16 -10.05 1.61
CA CYS A 159 -12.20 -9.04 0.53
C CYS A 159 -12.22 -9.69 -0.86
N LEU A 160 -11.52 -10.81 -1.08
CA LEU A 160 -11.53 -11.55 -2.34
C LEU A 160 -12.91 -12.08 -2.76
N LYS A 161 -13.86 -12.19 -1.84
CA LYS A 161 -15.24 -12.61 -2.14
C LYS A 161 -16.09 -11.49 -2.72
N LEU A 162 -15.69 -10.23 -2.49
CA LEU A 162 -16.54 -9.05 -2.70
C LEU A 162 -15.92 -8.02 -3.67
N LEU A 163 -14.60 -8.02 -3.82
CA LEU A 163 -13.85 -7.03 -4.59
C LEU A 163 -13.15 -7.70 -5.77
N PRO A 164 -12.82 -6.95 -6.83
CA PRO A 164 -12.03 -7.45 -7.94
C PRO A 164 -10.70 -8.04 -7.44
N SER A 165 -10.35 -9.25 -7.91
CA SER A 165 -9.11 -9.92 -7.53
C SER A 165 -7.89 -9.09 -7.92
N PRO A 166 -6.91 -8.89 -7.03
CA PRO A 166 -5.78 -8.01 -7.32
C PRO A 166 -4.72 -8.70 -8.18
N ASP A 167 -4.13 -7.93 -9.09
CA ASP A 167 -2.89 -8.26 -9.80
C ASP A 167 -1.66 -7.84 -9.00
N VAL A 168 -1.77 -6.72 -8.26
CA VAL A 168 -0.73 -6.14 -7.42
C VAL A 168 -1.32 -5.72 -6.08
N VAL A 169 -0.60 -6.01 -4.99
CA VAL A 169 -0.97 -5.54 -3.64
C VAL A 169 0.23 -4.84 -3.01
N LYS A 170 0.05 -3.60 -2.56
CA LYS A 170 1.00 -2.93 -1.65
C LYS A 170 0.53 -3.14 -0.21
N ILE A 171 1.46 -3.47 0.68
CA ILE A 171 1.21 -3.69 2.12
C ILE A 171 2.15 -2.81 2.92
N ASP A 172 1.57 -1.91 3.71
CA ASP A 172 2.28 -1.01 4.60
C ASP A 172 1.33 -0.71 5.78
N VAL A 173 1.39 -1.54 6.81
CA VAL A 173 0.46 -1.54 7.95
C VAL A 173 1.17 -1.34 9.29
N GLU A 174 2.40 -0.82 9.24
CA GLU A 174 3.18 -0.39 10.40
C GLU A 174 3.35 -1.48 11.46
N GLY A 175 3.69 -2.70 11.00
CA GLY A 175 4.11 -3.82 11.85
C GLY A 175 3.18 -5.02 11.91
N ALA A 176 1.97 -4.95 11.33
CA ALA A 176 1.02 -6.06 11.28
C ALA A 176 1.20 -6.98 10.05
N GLU A 177 2.26 -6.78 9.23
CA GLU A 177 2.44 -7.46 7.94
C GLU A 177 2.48 -8.99 8.08
N ALA A 178 3.16 -9.51 9.10
CA ALA A 178 3.27 -10.96 9.32
C ALA A 178 1.91 -11.58 9.71
N GLU A 179 1.15 -10.94 10.61
CA GLU A 179 -0.20 -11.37 10.96
C GLU A 179 -1.11 -11.35 9.74
N LEU A 180 -1.08 -10.26 8.99
CA LEU A 180 -1.90 -10.08 7.80
C LEU A 180 -1.63 -11.16 6.77
N LEU A 181 -0.37 -11.42 6.44
CA LEU A 181 0.03 -12.47 5.48
C LEU A 181 -0.27 -13.88 6.02
N GLY A 182 -0.13 -14.10 7.32
CA GLY A 182 -0.49 -15.37 7.97
C GLY A 182 -1.96 -15.76 7.79
N GLY A 183 -2.86 -14.74 7.76
CA GLY A 183 -4.30 -14.91 7.49
C GLY A 183 -4.70 -14.90 6.02
N SER A 184 -3.75 -14.87 5.06
CA SER A 184 -4.00 -14.58 3.63
C SER A 184 -3.86 -15.79 2.72
N SER A 185 -4.33 -16.95 3.18
CA SER A 185 -4.12 -18.23 2.46
C SER A 185 -4.67 -18.22 1.04
N ARG A 186 -5.88 -17.68 0.84
CA ARG A 186 -6.49 -17.61 -0.49
C ARG A 186 -5.83 -16.57 -1.38
N LEU A 187 -5.46 -15.41 -0.83
CA LEU A 187 -4.70 -14.40 -1.58
C LEU A 187 -3.42 -15.01 -2.15
N LEU A 188 -2.64 -15.69 -1.31
CA LEU A 188 -1.33 -16.23 -1.69
C LEU A 188 -1.41 -17.46 -2.59
N LYS A 189 -2.49 -18.27 -2.52
CA LYS A 189 -2.62 -19.53 -3.28
C LYS A 189 -3.51 -19.41 -4.51
N GLU A 190 -4.60 -18.60 -4.44
CA GLU A 190 -5.59 -18.51 -5.52
C GLU A 190 -5.37 -17.26 -6.37
N ALA A 191 -5.42 -16.05 -5.80
CA ALA A 191 -5.26 -14.80 -6.53
C ALA A 191 -3.81 -14.57 -7.00
N ARG A 192 -2.85 -14.89 -6.13
CA ARG A 192 -1.40 -14.84 -6.42
C ARG A 192 -0.96 -13.51 -7.04
N PRO A 193 -1.22 -12.36 -6.40
CA PRO A 193 -0.77 -11.06 -6.88
C PRO A 193 0.74 -10.91 -6.73
N ALA A 194 1.34 -9.98 -7.47
CA ALA A 194 2.64 -9.42 -7.07
C ALA A 194 2.44 -8.55 -5.82
N LEU A 195 3.37 -8.66 -4.86
CA LEU A 195 3.29 -7.94 -3.59
C LEU A 195 4.44 -6.94 -3.46
N ALA A 196 4.13 -5.76 -2.97
CA ALA A 196 5.10 -4.77 -2.49
C ALA A 196 4.86 -4.59 -0.98
N ILE A 197 5.85 -4.92 -0.17
CA ILE A 197 5.68 -5.00 1.30
C ILE A 197 6.78 -4.20 1.98
N GLU A 198 6.41 -3.31 2.90
CA GLU A 198 7.37 -2.74 3.85
C GLU A 198 7.59 -3.75 4.98
N VAL A 199 8.79 -4.32 5.07
CA VAL A 199 9.11 -5.40 6.01
C VAL A 199 10.04 -4.92 7.09
N SER A 200 9.54 -4.83 8.32
CA SER A 200 10.39 -4.53 9.47
C SER A 200 11.33 -5.70 9.78
N PRO A 201 12.56 -5.44 10.27
CA PRO A 201 13.52 -6.52 10.58
C PRO A 201 12.98 -7.62 11.50
N ARG A 202 12.11 -7.25 12.44
CA ARG A 202 11.47 -8.20 13.37
C ARG A 202 10.58 -9.23 12.68
N ASN A 203 9.95 -8.86 11.55
CA ASN A 203 9.00 -9.69 10.82
C ASN A 203 9.63 -10.43 9.63
N SER A 204 10.90 -10.11 9.29
CA SER A 204 11.57 -10.56 8.06
C SER A 204 11.59 -12.10 7.95
N VAL A 205 11.94 -12.81 9.01
CA VAL A 205 12.04 -14.28 9.00
C VAL A 205 10.68 -14.93 8.74
N GLU A 206 9.64 -14.47 9.44
CA GLU A 206 8.30 -15.02 9.32
C GLU A 206 7.68 -14.72 7.95
N ILE A 207 7.79 -13.48 7.49
CA ILE A 207 7.30 -13.06 6.17
C ILE A 207 8.03 -13.84 5.07
N GLY A 208 9.35 -13.98 5.15
CA GLY A 208 10.13 -14.78 4.20
C GLY A 208 9.64 -16.22 4.13
N ARG A 209 9.43 -16.87 5.29
CA ARG A 209 8.91 -18.24 5.36
C ARG A 209 7.52 -18.37 4.71
N ILE A 210 6.60 -17.41 4.97
CA ILE A 210 5.26 -17.42 4.40
C ILE A 210 5.31 -17.29 2.87
N LEU A 211 6.07 -16.31 2.37
CA LEU A 211 6.12 -15.99 0.94
C LEU A 211 6.83 -17.07 0.13
N VAL A 212 8.02 -17.50 0.57
CA VAL A 212 8.79 -18.57 -0.09
C VAL A 212 8.01 -19.89 -0.03
N GLY A 213 7.41 -20.21 1.13
CA GLY A 213 6.56 -21.39 1.30
C GLY A 213 5.29 -21.37 0.43
N SER A 214 4.87 -20.18 -0.05
CA SER A 214 3.77 -20.00 -1.00
C SER A 214 4.23 -19.92 -2.47
N GLY A 215 5.51 -20.17 -2.74
CA GLY A 215 6.07 -20.19 -4.10
C GLY A 215 6.32 -18.81 -4.70
N TYR A 216 6.59 -17.79 -3.86
CA TYR A 216 7.01 -16.47 -4.30
C TYR A 216 8.53 -16.35 -4.35
N ARG A 217 9.03 -15.62 -5.34
CA ARG A 217 10.41 -15.15 -5.43
C ARG A 217 10.48 -13.76 -4.79
N LEU A 218 11.54 -13.50 -4.04
CA LEU A 218 11.74 -12.24 -3.32
C LEU A 218 12.77 -11.36 -4.01
N PHE A 219 12.53 -10.06 -4.01
CA PHE A 219 13.41 -9.04 -4.62
C PHE A 219 13.51 -7.82 -3.70
N ASP A 220 14.65 -7.14 -3.77
CA ASP A 220 14.86 -5.85 -3.12
C ASP A 220 14.17 -4.74 -3.94
N GLY A 221 13.09 -4.16 -3.41
CA GLY A 221 12.29 -3.12 -4.10
C GLY A 221 13.04 -1.79 -4.32
N ALA A 222 14.20 -1.60 -3.68
CA ALA A 222 15.08 -0.47 -3.94
C ALA A 222 15.98 -0.68 -5.18
N LYS A 223 15.91 -1.85 -5.83
CA LYS A 223 16.73 -2.23 -6.98
C LYS A 223 15.87 -2.62 -8.19
N PRO A 224 16.39 -2.51 -9.41
CA PRO A 224 15.72 -3.03 -10.60
C PRO A 224 15.44 -4.53 -10.50
N LEU A 225 14.29 -4.97 -11.03
CA LEU A 225 13.95 -6.40 -11.17
C LEU A 225 14.71 -6.99 -12.36
N LEU A 226 15.79 -7.69 -12.09
CA LEU A 226 16.63 -8.33 -13.11
C LEU A 226 16.59 -9.87 -12.97
N PRO A 227 16.90 -10.63 -14.03
CA PRO A 227 17.12 -12.06 -13.91
C PRO A 227 18.17 -12.35 -12.83
N ASN A 228 17.88 -13.32 -11.96
CA ASN A 228 18.79 -13.73 -10.87
C ASN A 228 19.10 -12.64 -9.81
N SER A 229 18.23 -11.63 -9.68
CA SER A 229 18.32 -10.62 -8.60
C SER A 229 17.47 -10.97 -7.38
N ASP A 230 17.08 -12.24 -7.25
CA ASP A 230 16.36 -12.76 -6.07
C ASP A 230 17.19 -12.56 -4.81
N ILE A 231 16.51 -12.34 -3.71
CA ILE A 231 17.09 -12.29 -2.37
C ILE A 231 16.56 -13.46 -1.53
N GLU A 232 17.39 -13.99 -0.64
CA GLU A 232 17.02 -15.12 0.22
C GLU A 232 16.11 -14.70 1.39
N SER A 233 16.24 -13.45 1.81
CA SER A 233 15.49 -12.90 2.95
C SER A 233 14.88 -11.56 2.58
N PRO A 234 13.68 -11.22 3.09
CA PRO A 234 13.05 -9.93 2.84
C PRO A 234 13.94 -8.73 3.16
N ALA A 235 14.02 -7.77 2.25
CA ALA A 235 14.56 -6.43 2.46
C ALA A 235 13.50 -5.52 3.09
N TRP A 236 13.87 -4.29 3.48
CA TRP A 236 12.90 -3.30 3.99
C TRP A 236 11.75 -3.07 3.00
N ASN A 237 12.08 -2.75 1.75
CA ASN A 237 11.12 -2.71 0.65
C ASN A 237 11.20 -4.03 -0.11
N THR A 238 10.37 -5.00 0.21
CA THR A 238 10.35 -6.31 -0.44
C THR A 238 9.33 -6.32 -1.57
N ILE A 239 9.76 -6.75 -2.75
CA ILE A 239 8.87 -7.17 -3.83
C ILE A 239 8.83 -8.70 -3.81
N ALA A 240 7.62 -9.27 -3.76
CA ALA A 240 7.42 -10.72 -3.86
C ALA A 240 6.55 -11.03 -5.08
N ILE A 241 7.06 -11.87 -5.97
CA ILE A 241 6.42 -12.22 -7.25
C ILE A 241 6.20 -13.73 -7.29
N PRO A 242 4.97 -14.21 -7.59
CA PRO A 242 4.74 -15.62 -7.84
C PRO A 242 5.71 -16.15 -8.90
N ALA A 243 6.35 -17.29 -8.64
CA ALA A 243 7.42 -17.81 -9.52
C ALA A 243 6.97 -17.94 -10.98
N GLU A 244 5.72 -18.36 -11.20
CA GLU A 244 5.11 -18.52 -12.54
C GLU A 244 4.78 -17.19 -13.24
N LYS A 245 4.69 -16.08 -12.49
CA LYS A 245 4.42 -14.74 -13.04
C LYS A 245 5.69 -13.91 -13.20
N ALA A 246 6.86 -14.43 -12.85
CA ALA A 246 8.12 -13.66 -12.87
C ALA A 246 8.42 -13.02 -14.24
N GLY A 247 8.15 -13.71 -15.33
CA GLY A 247 8.35 -13.20 -16.70
C GLY A 247 7.52 -11.95 -17.06
N ARG A 248 6.48 -11.62 -16.28
CA ARG A 248 5.70 -10.38 -16.48
C ARG A 248 6.45 -9.13 -16.01
N PHE A 249 7.33 -9.28 -15.03
CA PHE A 249 7.94 -8.17 -14.28
C PHE A 249 9.45 -8.05 -14.52
N ILE A 250 10.13 -9.18 -14.69
CA ILE A 250 11.58 -9.25 -14.87
C ILE A 250 11.88 -9.05 -16.35
N GLN A 251 12.61 -7.96 -16.66
CA GLN A 251 13.06 -7.69 -18.02
C GLN A 251 14.27 -8.58 -18.33
N SER A 252 14.23 -9.25 -19.49
CA SER A 252 15.36 -10.03 -20.04
C SER A 252 16.53 -9.14 -20.46
#